data_815844e6098ebac7c3941918fe34f29e
#
_entry.id   815844e6098ebac7c3941918fe34f29e
#
_cell.length_a   1.000
_cell.length_b   1.000
_cell.length_c   1.000
_cell.angle_alpha   90.00
_cell.angle_beta   90.00
_cell.angle_gamma   90.00
#
_symmetry.space_group_name_H-M   'P 1'
#
loop_
_entity.id
_entity.type
_entity.pdbx_description
1 polymer ?
#
loop_
_entity_poly.entity_id
_entity_poly.type
_entity_poly.pdbx_seq_one_letter_code
_entity_poly.pdbx_strand_id
1 'polypeptide(L)'
;LLHAHNRMTVTAQTIEAPPDSVMIRLKVILIGGNQMGRLTVLKQIAADLASQFGPDCEVVIHDLKTSEPEHSIVYIVNGHVTNRDIGDGPSNAVFDAIRNQEKGATPEDHTGYLMKTADGKILKCSTSYIHDDDGTLHYVFGINYDITKLTMIESALHSLVTPENKEEKPKAITHNVNDLLDHLIEESVALVGKPVPLMNKEDKVTAIQFLNDAGAFLITKSGDKVANYFGISKYTLYSYIDVNK
;
A
#
# COMPACT_ATOMS: atom_id res chain seq x y z
N LEU A 1 -20.61 0.56 -60.58
CA LEU A 1 -20.97 0.75 -59.18
C LEU A 1 -19.86 0.20 -58.31
N LEU A 2 -18.89 1.06 -57.95
CA LEU A 2 -17.68 0.73 -57.24
C LEU A 2 -17.91 0.83 -55.73
N HIS A 3 -17.57 -0.25 -55.03
CA HIS A 3 -17.36 -0.25 -53.57
C HIS A 3 -15.89 0.14 -53.30
N ALA A 4 -15.67 1.26 -52.69
CA ALA A 4 -14.35 1.65 -52.17
C ALA A 4 -14.22 1.18 -50.74
N HIS A 5 -13.36 0.16 -50.52
CA HIS A 5 -12.90 -0.24 -49.18
C HIS A 5 -11.74 0.68 -48.79
N ASN A 6 -11.97 1.51 -47.80
CA ASN A 6 -10.91 2.31 -47.18
C ASN A 6 -10.34 1.52 -46.00
N ARG A 7 -9.18 0.86 -46.20
CA ARG A 7 -8.39 0.25 -45.10
C ARG A 7 -7.49 1.33 -44.54
N MET A 8 -7.75 1.75 -43.31
CA MET A 8 -6.79 2.52 -42.50
C MET A 8 -5.83 1.60 -41.79
N THR A 9 -4.57 1.75 -42.05
CA THR A 9 -3.45 1.09 -41.40
C THR A 9 -3.16 1.81 -40.07
N VAL A 10 -3.19 1.08 -38.97
CA VAL A 10 -2.81 1.60 -37.66
C VAL A 10 -1.32 1.36 -37.47
N THR A 11 -0.52 2.41 -37.41
CA THR A 11 0.88 2.36 -36.97
C THR A 11 0.95 2.54 -35.46
N ALA A 12 1.37 1.51 -34.75
CA ALA A 12 1.68 1.60 -33.33
C ALA A 12 3.03 2.31 -33.14
N GLN A 13 3.02 3.50 -32.56
CA GLN A 13 4.23 4.12 -32.03
C GLN A 13 4.40 3.75 -30.57
N THR A 14 5.49 3.05 -30.27
CA THR A 14 5.92 2.72 -28.91
C THR A 14 6.43 4.01 -28.26
N ILE A 15 5.79 4.45 -27.18
CA ILE A 15 6.26 5.55 -26.35
C ILE A 15 6.82 4.92 -25.08
N GLU A 16 8.14 5.04 -24.86
CA GLU A 16 8.79 4.67 -23.60
C GLU A 16 8.31 5.63 -22.49
N ALA A 17 7.81 5.04 -21.40
CA ALA A 17 7.38 5.77 -20.22
C ALA A 17 8.56 5.99 -19.25
N PRO A 18 8.66 7.15 -18.55
CA PRO A 18 9.64 7.34 -17.50
C PRO A 18 9.26 6.54 -16.22
N PRO A 19 10.25 6.11 -15.41
CA PRO A 19 9.99 5.40 -14.17
C PRO A 19 9.38 6.35 -13.13
N ASP A 20 8.42 5.83 -12.34
CA ASP A 20 7.86 6.41 -11.11
C ASP A 20 6.64 7.35 -11.21
N SER A 21 5.73 7.14 -12.15
CA SER A 21 4.34 7.55 -11.93
C SER A 21 3.41 6.77 -12.85
N VAL A 22 2.56 5.92 -12.27
CA VAL A 22 1.47 5.26 -13.01
C VAL A 22 0.38 6.30 -13.29
N MET A 23 0.61 7.15 -14.27
CA MET A 23 -0.42 7.98 -14.89
C MET A 23 -1.02 7.20 -16.06
N ILE A 24 -2.05 6.41 -15.81
CA ILE A 24 -2.87 5.83 -16.87
C ILE A 24 -3.73 6.96 -17.44
N ARG A 25 -3.23 7.64 -18.48
CA ARG A 25 -4.08 8.47 -19.34
C ARG A 25 -4.81 7.55 -20.32
N LEU A 26 -6.06 7.23 -20.02
CA LEU A 26 -6.93 6.60 -21.01
C LEU A 26 -7.28 7.63 -22.09
N LYS A 27 -6.54 7.63 -23.19
CA LYS A 27 -6.89 8.39 -24.40
C LYS A 27 -7.81 7.50 -25.22
N VAL A 28 -9.12 7.60 -25.03
CA VAL A 28 -10.11 6.92 -25.85
C VAL A 28 -10.23 7.67 -27.18
N ILE A 29 -9.64 7.12 -28.24
CA ILE A 29 -9.82 7.63 -29.61
C ILE A 29 -11.05 6.90 -30.18
N LEU A 30 -12.17 7.57 -30.27
CA LEU A 30 -13.38 7.08 -30.94
C LEU A 30 -13.32 7.41 -32.43
N ILE A 31 -13.16 6.38 -33.25
CA ILE A 31 -13.29 6.48 -34.73
C ILE A 31 -14.74 6.09 -35.07
N GLY A 32 -15.47 7.06 -35.57
CA GLY A 32 -16.69 7.00 -36.36
C GLY A 32 -17.70 5.90 -36.13
N GLY A 33 -18.75 6.19 -35.41
CA GLY A 33 -19.96 5.37 -35.28
C GLY A 33 -20.61 5.61 -33.93
N ASN A 34 -21.75 6.25 -33.88
CA ASN A 34 -22.62 6.55 -32.73
C ASN A 34 -21.84 6.97 -31.46
N GLN A 35 -21.43 8.24 -31.39
CA GLN A 35 -20.71 8.78 -30.23
C GLN A 35 -21.57 8.63 -28.98
N MET A 36 -21.28 7.64 -28.19
CA MET A 36 -21.81 7.57 -26.84
C MET A 36 -21.33 8.83 -26.11
N GLY A 37 -22.24 9.67 -25.64
CA GLY A 37 -21.86 10.92 -24.96
C GLY A 37 -20.94 10.64 -23.79
N ARG A 38 -19.95 11.49 -23.53
CA ARG A 38 -18.99 11.34 -22.40
C ARG A 38 -19.68 10.99 -21.09
N LEU A 39 -20.79 11.64 -20.79
CA LEU A 39 -21.59 11.36 -19.59
C LEU A 39 -22.07 9.92 -19.54
N THR A 40 -22.47 9.33 -20.68
CA THR A 40 -22.94 7.94 -20.72
C THR A 40 -21.80 6.97 -20.37
N VAL A 41 -20.58 7.21 -20.91
CA VAL A 41 -19.41 6.40 -20.56
C VAL A 41 -19.04 6.55 -19.09
N LEU A 42 -19.06 7.78 -18.56
CA LEU A 42 -18.76 8.03 -17.15
C LEU A 42 -19.79 7.34 -16.23
N LYS A 43 -21.07 7.38 -16.57
CA LYS A 43 -22.14 6.67 -15.82
C LYS A 43 -21.91 5.15 -15.81
N GLN A 44 -21.50 4.58 -16.94
CA GLN A 44 -21.18 3.16 -17.02
C GLN A 44 -20.00 2.80 -16.12
N ILE A 45 -18.88 3.55 -16.21
CA ILE A 45 -17.71 3.34 -15.36
C ILE A 45 -18.06 3.50 -13.88
N ALA A 46 -18.90 4.48 -13.53
CA ALA A 46 -19.36 4.70 -12.16
C ALA A 46 -20.15 3.51 -11.62
N ALA A 47 -21.08 2.98 -12.43
CA ALA A 47 -21.87 1.80 -12.06
C ALA A 47 -20.98 0.55 -11.87
N ASP A 48 -20.02 0.35 -12.78
CA ASP A 48 -19.11 -0.79 -12.73
C ASP A 48 -18.19 -0.71 -11.47
N LEU A 49 -17.64 0.46 -11.16
CA LEU A 49 -16.84 0.66 -9.95
C LEU A 49 -17.64 0.44 -8.67
N ALA A 50 -18.85 1.01 -8.59
CA ALA A 50 -19.72 0.83 -7.43
C ALA A 50 -20.12 -0.65 -7.25
N SER A 51 -20.38 -1.36 -8.34
CA SER A 51 -20.66 -2.80 -8.32
C SER A 51 -19.45 -3.63 -7.86
N GLN A 52 -18.25 -3.30 -8.35
CA GLN A 52 -17.01 -4.02 -8.05
C GLN A 52 -16.61 -3.87 -6.58
N PHE A 53 -16.72 -2.68 -6.00
CA PHE A 53 -16.30 -2.37 -4.64
C PHE A 53 -17.44 -2.44 -3.60
N GLY A 54 -18.67 -2.62 -4.06
CA GLY A 54 -19.83 -2.81 -3.20
C GLY A 54 -20.43 -1.52 -2.62
N PRO A 55 -21.36 -1.65 -1.63
CA PRO A 55 -22.19 -0.53 -1.16
C PRO A 55 -21.40 0.55 -0.42
N ASP A 56 -20.22 0.26 0.07
CA ASP A 56 -19.38 1.24 0.77
C ASP A 56 -18.59 2.15 -0.23
N CYS A 57 -18.75 1.93 -1.56
CA CYS A 57 -18.11 2.73 -2.61
C CYS A 57 -19.15 3.64 -3.30
N GLU A 58 -19.13 4.91 -2.97
CA GLU A 58 -19.89 5.94 -3.68
C GLU A 58 -19.09 6.39 -4.91
N VAL A 59 -19.78 6.52 -6.05
CA VAL A 59 -19.24 7.18 -7.23
C VAL A 59 -20.19 8.28 -7.67
N VAL A 60 -19.68 9.49 -7.82
CA VAL A 60 -20.44 10.70 -8.10
C VAL A 60 -19.89 11.41 -9.34
N ILE A 61 -20.81 11.95 -10.15
CA ILE A 61 -20.48 12.75 -11.33
C ILE A 61 -21.15 14.11 -11.19
N HIS A 62 -20.34 15.16 -11.22
CA HIS A 62 -20.79 16.54 -11.29
C HIS A 62 -20.70 17.02 -12.75
N ASP A 63 -21.74 17.73 -13.21
CA ASP A 63 -21.72 18.51 -14.45
C ASP A 63 -21.55 19.99 -14.08
N LEU A 64 -20.46 20.59 -14.52
CA LEU A 64 -20.13 21.98 -14.19
C LEU A 64 -20.62 22.99 -15.23
N LYS A 65 -21.23 22.51 -16.32
CA LYS A 65 -21.88 23.36 -17.31
C LYS A 65 -23.35 23.64 -16.99
N THR A 66 -23.82 23.14 -15.85
CA THR A 66 -25.17 23.49 -15.35
C THR A 66 -25.23 24.97 -15.02
N SER A 67 -26.41 25.58 -15.22
CA SER A 67 -26.66 26.98 -14.85
C SER A 67 -26.70 27.19 -13.33
N GLU A 68 -26.84 26.11 -12.57
CA GLU A 68 -26.99 26.12 -11.12
C GLU A 68 -25.90 25.23 -10.50
N PRO A 69 -24.71 25.77 -10.19
CA PRO A 69 -23.62 25.00 -9.60
C PRO A 69 -23.99 24.29 -8.30
N GLU A 70 -25.00 24.79 -7.61
CA GLU A 70 -25.55 24.20 -6.37
C GLU A 70 -26.26 22.87 -6.62
N HIS A 71 -26.59 22.54 -7.87
CA HIS A 71 -27.26 21.32 -8.32
C HIS A 71 -26.43 20.53 -9.33
N SER A 72 -25.13 20.45 -9.10
CA SER A 72 -24.18 19.91 -10.08
C SER A 72 -24.16 18.38 -10.15
N ILE A 73 -24.67 17.63 -9.16
CA ILE A 73 -24.68 16.16 -9.20
C ILE A 73 -25.69 15.67 -10.24
N VAL A 74 -25.19 15.12 -11.34
CA VAL A 74 -26.02 14.56 -12.43
C VAL A 74 -26.08 13.04 -12.42
N TYR A 75 -25.25 12.39 -11.61
CA TYR A 75 -25.28 10.95 -11.38
C TYR A 75 -24.54 10.60 -10.09
N ILE A 76 -25.10 9.69 -9.32
CA ILE A 76 -24.50 9.16 -8.10
C ILE A 76 -24.94 7.73 -7.88
N VAL A 77 -24.02 6.89 -7.45
CA VAL A 77 -24.29 5.52 -7.00
C VAL A 77 -23.80 5.41 -5.55
N ASN A 78 -24.56 4.73 -4.69
CA ASN A 78 -24.30 4.60 -3.27
C ASN A 78 -24.18 5.95 -2.51
N GLY A 79 -24.98 6.93 -2.87
CA GLY A 79 -24.97 8.27 -2.28
C GLY A 79 -25.16 8.32 -0.76
N HIS A 80 -25.64 7.21 -0.16
CA HIS A 80 -25.74 7.06 1.31
C HIS A 80 -24.37 7.10 2.02
N VAL A 81 -23.26 6.91 1.31
CA VAL A 81 -21.90 7.01 1.88
C VAL A 81 -21.63 8.42 2.37
N THR A 82 -22.01 9.43 1.58
CA THR A 82 -21.83 10.84 1.94
C THR A 82 -23.16 11.56 2.24
N ASN A 83 -24.29 10.83 2.23
CA ASN A 83 -25.66 11.36 2.37
C ASN A 83 -26.00 12.42 1.30
N ARG A 84 -25.67 12.14 0.02
CA ARG A 84 -25.97 12.99 -1.13
C ARG A 84 -26.82 12.27 -2.16
N ASP A 85 -27.56 13.05 -2.93
CA ASP A 85 -28.44 12.60 -4.01
C ASP A 85 -28.22 13.40 -5.31
N ILE A 86 -28.84 12.92 -6.40
CA ILE A 86 -28.88 13.65 -7.67
C ILE A 86 -29.52 15.02 -7.43
N GLY A 87 -28.88 16.07 -7.95
CA GLY A 87 -29.31 17.45 -7.77
C GLY A 87 -28.74 18.14 -6.54
N ASP A 88 -27.93 17.44 -5.74
CA ASP A 88 -27.17 18.11 -4.68
C ASP A 88 -25.95 18.85 -5.23
N GLY A 89 -25.37 19.71 -4.39
CA GLY A 89 -24.26 20.56 -4.73
C GLY A 89 -22.89 19.87 -4.69
N PRO A 90 -21.87 20.59 -5.15
CA PRO A 90 -20.50 20.12 -5.14
C PRO A 90 -19.93 20.07 -3.72
N SER A 91 -18.95 19.18 -3.51
CA SER A 91 -18.12 19.23 -2.31
C SER A 91 -17.20 20.46 -2.33
N ASN A 92 -16.62 20.81 -1.17
CA ASN A 92 -15.67 21.91 -1.09
C ASN A 92 -14.53 21.79 -2.11
N ALA A 93 -14.02 20.57 -2.36
CA ALA A 93 -12.97 20.32 -3.35
C ALA A 93 -13.42 20.69 -4.77
N VAL A 94 -14.65 20.38 -5.14
CA VAL A 94 -15.21 20.73 -6.45
C VAL A 94 -15.45 22.25 -6.54
N PHE A 95 -15.91 22.87 -5.45
CA PHE A 95 -16.07 24.34 -5.38
C PHE A 95 -14.74 25.07 -5.56
N ASP A 96 -13.69 24.59 -4.91
CA ASP A 96 -12.35 25.16 -5.04
C ASP A 96 -11.80 24.99 -6.47
N ALA A 97 -12.10 23.87 -7.11
CA ALA A 97 -11.71 23.65 -8.52
C ALA A 97 -12.41 24.63 -9.47
N ILE A 98 -13.74 24.85 -9.31
CA ILE A 98 -14.50 25.82 -10.09
C ILE A 98 -13.90 27.23 -9.91
N ARG A 99 -13.70 27.63 -8.67
CA ARG A 99 -13.13 28.95 -8.34
C ARG A 99 -11.71 29.14 -8.86
N ASN A 100 -10.90 28.10 -8.89
CA ASN A 100 -9.54 28.16 -9.41
C ASN A 100 -9.53 28.25 -10.93
N GLN A 101 -10.45 27.56 -11.61
CA GLN A 101 -10.63 27.67 -13.05
C GLN A 101 -11.00 29.11 -13.49
N GLU A 102 -11.90 29.78 -12.74
CA GLU A 102 -12.23 31.21 -12.97
C GLU A 102 -11.00 32.12 -12.87
N LYS A 103 -9.99 31.72 -12.09
CA LYS A 103 -8.71 32.41 -11.96
C LYS A 103 -7.65 32.00 -12.98
N GLY A 104 -8.01 31.11 -13.94
CA GLY A 104 -7.12 30.62 -14.98
C GLY A 104 -6.18 29.51 -14.54
N ALA A 105 -6.42 28.88 -13.38
CA ALA A 105 -5.69 27.69 -12.93
C ALA A 105 -6.42 26.42 -13.37
N THR A 106 -5.68 25.46 -13.92
CA THR A 106 -6.22 24.12 -14.24
C THR A 106 -6.15 23.25 -13.00
N PRO A 107 -7.28 22.70 -12.50
CA PRO A 107 -7.27 21.79 -11.37
C PRO A 107 -6.56 20.49 -11.74
N GLU A 108 -5.76 19.96 -10.81
CA GLU A 108 -5.07 18.68 -10.94
C GLU A 108 -5.88 17.56 -10.29
N ASP A 109 -5.83 16.35 -10.88
CA ASP A 109 -6.47 15.17 -10.32
C ASP A 109 -5.88 14.85 -8.94
N HIS A 110 -6.76 14.57 -7.98
CA HIS A 110 -6.39 14.18 -6.63
C HIS A 110 -6.79 12.73 -6.38
N THR A 111 -5.84 11.86 -6.07
CA THR A 111 -6.12 10.43 -5.89
C THR A 111 -5.69 9.91 -4.53
N GLY A 112 -6.53 9.05 -3.92
CA GLY A 112 -6.19 8.31 -2.71
C GLY A 112 -6.06 9.15 -1.43
N TYR A 113 -6.66 10.33 -1.38
CA TYR A 113 -6.66 11.18 -0.18
C TYR A 113 -7.76 10.78 0.82
N LEU A 114 -7.57 11.15 2.08
CA LEU A 114 -8.52 10.84 3.13
C LEU A 114 -9.41 12.05 3.44
N MET A 115 -10.71 11.75 3.64
CA MET A 115 -11.69 12.71 4.15
C MET A 115 -12.46 12.11 5.32
N LYS A 116 -13.06 12.99 6.12
CA LYS A 116 -13.98 12.61 7.19
C LYS A 116 -15.32 13.27 6.98
N THR A 117 -16.39 12.49 7.06
CA THR A 117 -17.76 12.98 6.99
C THR A 117 -18.20 13.59 8.34
N ALA A 118 -19.28 14.36 8.34
CA ALA A 118 -19.82 14.97 9.56
C ALA A 118 -20.28 13.92 10.59
N ASP A 119 -20.76 12.76 10.14
CA ASP A 119 -21.16 11.61 10.96
C ASP A 119 -19.99 10.72 11.38
N GLY A 120 -18.75 11.10 11.01
CA GLY A 120 -17.52 10.49 11.51
C GLY A 120 -16.94 9.37 10.67
N LYS A 121 -17.52 9.02 9.50
CA LYS A 121 -16.96 8.04 8.57
C LYS A 121 -15.60 8.52 8.03
N ILE A 122 -14.68 7.59 7.80
CA ILE A 122 -13.40 7.83 7.15
C ILE A 122 -13.51 7.34 5.71
N LEU A 123 -13.33 8.26 4.77
CA LEU A 123 -13.41 7.98 3.35
C LEU A 123 -12.03 8.07 2.71
N LYS A 124 -11.71 7.12 1.82
CA LYS A 124 -10.63 7.22 0.86
C LYS A 124 -11.19 7.73 -0.46
N CYS A 125 -10.79 8.93 -0.85
CA CYS A 125 -11.37 9.67 -1.95
C CYS A 125 -10.41 9.80 -3.12
N SER A 126 -10.98 9.89 -4.33
CA SER A 126 -10.27 10.28 -5.55
C SER A 126 -11.18 11.20 -6.36
N THR A 127 -10.61 12.26 -6.93
CA THR A 127 -11.31 13.24 -7.75
C THR A 127 -10.55 13.45 -9.05
N SER A 128 -11.23 13.25 -10.17
CA SER A 128 -10.69 13.46 -11.51
C SER A 128 -11.47 14.57 -12.22
N TYR A 129 -10.75 15.46 -12.88
CA TYR A 129 -11.29 16.60 -13.61
C TYR A 129 -11.29 16.34 -15.11
N ILE A 130 -12.49 16.31 -15.69
CA ILE A 130 -12.71 15.90 -17.07
C ILE A 130 -13.00 17.14 -17.92
N HIS A 131 -12.10 17.39 -18.85
CA HIS A 131 -12.16 18.55 -19.74
C HIS A 131 -12.74 18.18 -21.11
N ASP A 132 -13.39 19.14 -21.74
CA ASP A 132 -13.77 19.04 -23.15
C ASP A 132 -12.55 19.18 -24.07
N ASP A 133 -12.78 19.02 -25.36
CA ASP A 133 -11.72 19.07 -26.36
C ASP A 133 -11.09 20.47 -26.49
N ASP A 134 -11.82 21.49 -26.06
CA ASP A 134 -11.36 22.89 -25.99
C ASP A 134 -10.57 23.22 -24.71
N GLY A 135 -10.41 22.24 -23.81
CA GLY A 135 -9.71 22.41 -22.53
C GLY A 135 -10.60 22.94 -21.40
N THR A 136 -11.90 23.19 -21.64
CA THR A 136 -12.84 23.63 -20.61
C THR A 136 -13.19 22.48 -19.68
N LEU A 137 -13.13 22.69 -18.36
CA LEU A 137 -13.58 21.70 -17.37
C LEU A 137 -15.08 21.52 -17.48
N HIS A 138 -15.50 20.28 -17.68
CA HIS A 138 -16.90 19.93 -17.87
C HIS A 138 -17.45 19.05 -16.75
N TYR A 139 -16.78 17.91 -16.48
CA TYR A 139 -17.24 17.01 -15.43
C TYR A 139 -16.21 16.87 -14.33
N VAL A 140 -16.69 16.60 -13.11
CA VAL A 140 -15.86 16.09 -12.03
C VAL A 140 -16.36 14.70 -11.67
N PHE A 141 -15.44 13.75 -11.70
CA PHE A 141 -15.69 12.35 -11.36
C PHE A 141 -15.05 12.05 -10.00
N GLY A 142 -15.90 11.75 -9.01
CA GLY A 142 -15.50 11.48 -7.65
C GLY A 142 -15.72 10.02 -7.26
N ILE A 143 -14.77 9.42 -6.57
CA ILE A 143 -14.90 8.11 -5.90
C ILE A 143 -14.69 8.34 -4.42
N ASN A 144 -15.64 7.92 -3.59
CA ASN A 144 -15.60 8.02 -2.13
C ASN A 144 -15.83 6.63 -1.53
N TYR A 145 -14.78 6.02 -1.01
CA TYR A 145 -14.85 4.67 -0.44
C TYR A 145 -14.80 4.75 1.09
N ASP A 146 -15.89 4.31 1.74
CA ASP A 146 -15.95 4.24 3.20
C ASP A 146 -15.04 3.12 3.72
N ILE A 147 -13.91 3.52 4.29
CA ILE A 147 -12.92 2.62 4.86
C ILE A 147 -13.02 2.53 6.39
N THR A 148 -14.06 3.08 7.00
CA THR A 148 -14.21 3.14 8.46
C THR A 148 -14.10 1.76 9.10
N LYS A 149 -14.81 0.77 8.55
CA LYS A 149 -14.75 -0.61 9.05
C LYS A 149 -13.36 -1.23 8.85
N LEU A 150 -12.71 -0.93 7.73
CA LEU A 150 -11.37 -1.45 7.42
C LEU A 150 -10.32 -0.90 8.38
N THR A 151 -10.38 0.38 8.73
CA THR A 151 -9.47 0.99 9.70
C THR A 151 -9.69 0.43 11.12
N MET A 152 -10.93 0.10 11.48
CA MET A 152 -11.21 -0.59 12.76
C MET A 152 -10.63 -2.00 12.77
N ILE A 153 -10.77 -2.76 11.69
CA ILE A 153 -10.19 -4.10 11.54
C ILE A 153 -8.66 -4.03 11.58
N GLU A 154 -8.07 -3.09 10.86
CA GLU A 154 -6.61 -2.86 10.88
C GLU A 154 -6.11 -2.60 12.30
N SER A 155 -6.77 -1.71 13.05
CA SER A 155 -6.42 -1.41 14.44
C SER A 155 -6.52 -2.63 15.34
N ALA A 156 -7.58 -3.43 15.17
CA ALA A 156 -7.77 -4.67 15.95
C ALA A 156 -6.68 -5.70 15.60
N LEU A 157 -6.37 -5.90 14.32
CA LEU A 157 -5.28 -6.79 13.88
C LEU A 157 -3.93 -6.29 14.39
N HIS A 158 -3.67 -4.99 14.30
CA HIS A 158 -2.43 -4.40 14.79
C HIS A 158 -2.22 -4.67 16.27
N SER A 159 -3.28 -4.54 17.10
CA SER A 159 -3.19 -4.83 18.53
C SER A 159 -2.88 -6.30 18.83
N LEU A 160 -3.32 -7.23 17.99
CA LEU A 160 -3.08 -8.67 18.17
C LEU A 160 -1.69 -9.12 17.71
N VAL A 161 -1.13 -8.47 16.67
CA VAL A 161 0.16 -8.89 16.08
C VAL A 161 1.34 -8.09 16.61
N THR A 162 1.07 -6.95 17.27
CA THR A 162 2.14 -6.10 17.81
C THR A 162 2.52 -6.56 19.20
N PRO A 163 3.76 -7.01 19.45
CA PRO A 163 4.21 -7.34 20.80
C PRO A 163 4.28 -6.08 21.67
N GLU A 164 4.07 -6.21 22.97
CA GLU A 164 4.20 -5.10 23.94
C GLU A 164 5.60 -4.49 23.89
N ASN A 165 6.61 -5.31 23.61
CA ASN A 165 8.01 -4.91 23.52
C ASN A 165 8.44 -4.94 22.03
N LYS A 166 8.42 -3.79 21.36
CA LYS A 166 8.73 -3.65 19.91
C LYS A 166 10.17 -4.01 19.54
N GLU A 167 11.08 -4.08 20.51
CA GLU A 167 12.51 -4.38 20.29
C GLU A 167 12.82 -5.89 20.37
N GLU A 168 11.91 -6.71 20.87
CA GLU A 168 12.13 -8.15 20.93
C GLU A 168 11.84 -8.82 19.58
N LYS A 169 12.86 -9.40 19.00
CA LYS A 169 12.68 -10.30 17.86
C LYS A 169 11.97 -11.58 18.31
N PRO A 170 11.10 -12.18 17.47
CA PRO A 170 10.46 -13.44 17.78
C PRO A 170 11.50 -14.51 18.17
N LYS A 171 11.41 -15.05 19.37
CA LYS A 171 12.28 -16.16 19.83
C LYS A 171 11.71 -17.48 19.34
N ALA A 172 12.60 -18.37 18.87
CA ALA A 172 12.18 -19.71 18.48
C ALA A 172 11.67 -20.51 19.69
N ILE A 173 10.53 -21.18 19.52
CA ILE A 173 10.05 -22.15 20.52
C ILE A 173 10.79 -23.46 20.25
N THR A 174 11.70 -23.82 21.13
CA THR A 174 12.48 -25.07 21.06
C THR A 174 11.69 -26.22 21.68
N HIS A 175 11.66 -27.39 21.02
CA HIS A 175 10.94 -28.56 21.48
C HIS A 175 11.67 -29.33 22.58
N ASN A 176 12.98 -29.18 22.67
CA ASN A 176 13.82 -29.83 23.65
C ASN A 176 15.11 -29.02 23.91
N VAL A 177 15.83 -29.44 24.96
CA VAL A 177 17.05 -28.75 25.43
C VAL A 177 18.18 -28.78 24.40
N ASN A 178 18.23 -29.78 23.51
CA ASN A 178 19.25 -29.87 22.48
C ASN A 178 18.97 -28.86 21.36
N ASP A 179 17.70 -28.67 20.96
CA ASP A 179 17.27 -27.67 19.99
C ASP A 179 17.54 -26.26 20.51
N LEU A 180 17.34 -26.04 21.83
CA LEU A 180 17.70 -24.78 22.48
C LEU A 180 19.20 -24.51 22.36
N LEU A 181 20.03 -25.52 22.62
CA LEU A 181 21.49 -25.37 22.51
C LEU A 181 21.91 -25.08 21.06
N ASP A 182 21.31 -25.74 20.09
CA ASP A 182 21.59 -25.48 18.67
C ASP A 182 21.24 -24.05 18.29
N HIS A 183 20.06 -23.57 18.72
CA HIS A 183 19.62 -22.20 18.48
C HIS A 183 20.56 -21.17 19.14
N LEU A 184 20.98 -21.38 20.39
CA LEU A 184 21.93 -20.50 21.06
C LEU A 184 23.30 -20.47 20.35
N ILE A 185 23.76 -21.60 19.79
CA ILE A 185 24.98 -21.65 19.00
C ILE A 185 24.81 -20.81 17.71
N GLU A 186 23.71 -20.95 17.01
CA GLU A 186 23.41 -20.14 15.80
C GLU A 186 23.34 -18.64 16.12
N GLU A 187 22.68 -18.26 17.22
CA GLU A 187 22.62 -16.87 17.68
C GLU A 187 24.02 -16.32 18.01
N SER A 188 24.89 -17.12 18.64
CA SER A 188 26.25 -16.71 18.94
C SER A 188 27.10 -16.46 17.69
N VAL A 189 26.89 -17.25 16.64
CA VAL A 189 27.55 -17.05 15.33
C VAL A 189 26.99 -15.81 14.63
N ALA A 190 25.68 -15.62 14.70
CA ALA A 190 25.02 -14.43 14.13
C ALA A 190 25.47 -13.13 14.81
N LEU A 191 25.69 -13.14 16.13
CA LEU A 191 26.22 -12.02 16.90
C LEU A 191 27.61 -11.59 16.40
N VAL A 192 28.49 -12.57 16.12
CA VAL A 192 29.85 -12.32 15.58
C VAL A 192 29.80 -11.89 14.11
N GLY A 193 28.78 -12.33 13.37
CA GLY A 193 28.61 -12.00 11.95
C GLY A 193 29.62 -12.66 11.00
N LYS A 194 30.34 -13.70 11.45
CA LYS A 194 31.35 -14.44 10.66
C LYS A 194 31.10 -15.94 10.80
N PRO A 195 31.24 -16.73 9.72
CA PRO A 195 31.27 -18.20 9.82
C PRO A 195 32.43 -18.70 10.69
N VAL A 196 32.22 -19.75 11.45
CA VAL A 196 33.19 -20.29 12.40
C VAL A 196 34.60 -20.52 11.81
N PRO A 197 34.74 -21.04 10.56
CA PRO A 197 36.10 -21.21 9.96
C PRO A 197 36.86 -19.90 9.72
N LEU A 198 36.17 -18.76 9.69
CA LEU A 198 36.76 -17.44 9.49
C LEU A 198 36.92 -16.64 10.80
N MET A 199 36.49 -17.21 11.94
CA MET A 199 36.63 -16.58 13.25
C MET A 199 38.04 -16.62 13.75
N ASN A 200 38.55 -15.48 14.20
CA ASN A 200 39.80 -15.41 14.97
C ASN A 200 39.54 -15.78 16.46
N LYS A 201 40.56 -15.63 17.32
CA LYS A 201 40.43 -15.95 18.73
C LYS A 201 39.41 -15.06 19.45
N GLU A 202 39.46 -13.76 19.20
CA GLU A 202 38.58 -12.77 19.82
C GLU A 202 37.12 -13.01 19.41
N ASP A 203 36.86 -13.32 18.15
CA ASP A 203 35.55 -13.67 17.63
C ASP A 203 34.97 -14.90 18.38
N LYS A 204 35.79 -15.96 18.56
CA LYS A 204 35.38 -17.17 19.29
C LYS A 204 35.13 -16.89 20.78
N VAL A 205 35.96 -16.05 21.42
CA VAL A 205 35.76 -15.62 22.80
C VAL A 205 34.41 -14.92 22.95
N THR A 206 34.08 -13.99 22.05
CA THR A 206 32.79 -13.27 22.06
C THR A 206 31.61 -14.24 21.95
N ALA A 207 31.65 -15.18 21.00
CA ALA A 207 30.60 -16.16 20.82
C ALA A 207 30.41 -17.07 22.07
N ILE A 208 31.53 -17.51 22.67
CA ILE A 208 31.48 -18.39 23.84
C ILE A 208 31.03 -17.66 25.10
N GLN A 209 31.38 -16.41 25.27
CA GLN A 209 30.87 -15.57 26.36
C GLN A 209 29.38 -15.37 26.24
N PHE A 210 28.86 -15.06 25.03
CA PHE A 210 27.42 -15.00 24.78
C PHE A 210 26.72 -16.31 25.20
N LEU A 211 27.25 -17.47 24.79
CA LEU A 211 26.71 -18.77 25.17
C LEU A 211 26.72 -19.01 26.70
N ASN A 212 27.76 -18.56 27.38
CA ASN A 212 27.86 -18.64 28.82
C ASN A 212 26.77 -17.77 29.51
N ASP A 213 26.62 -16.54 29.07
CA ASP A 213 25.67 -15.58 29.62
C ASP A 213 24.21 -16.02 29.36
N ALA A 214 23.98 -16.66 28.18
CA ALA A 214 22.69 -17.28 27.84
C ALA A 214 22.42 -18.60 28.57
N GLY A 215 23.34 -19.08 29.41
CA GLY A 215 23.18 -20.31 30.20
C GLY A 215 23.35 -21.61 29.43
N ALA A 216 23.93 -21.58 28.24
CA ALA A 216 24.13 -22.77 27.40
C ALA A 216 24.91 -23.88 28.10
N PHE A 217 25.83 -23.53 28.98
CA PHE A 217 26.65 -24.51 29.74
C PHE A 217 25.97 -25.13 30.95
N LEU A 218 24.73 -24.72 31.27
CA LEU A 218 23.86 -25.42 32.22
C LEU A 218 23.28 -26.71 31.61
N ILE A 219 23.33 -26.81 30.29
CA ILE A 219 22.83 -28.00 29.57
C ILE A 219 23.87 -29.11 29.63
N THR A 220 23.44 -30.30 30.00
CA THR A 220 24.31 -31.48 30.10
C THR A 220 25.01 -31.79 28.77
N LYS A 221 26.33 -31.97 28.77
CA LYS A 221 27.17 -32.22 27.59
C LYS A 221 27.25 -31.07 26.57
N SER A 222 26.74 -29.89 26.89
CA SER A 222 26.82 -28.72 25.99
C SER A 222 28.29 -28.34 25.68
N GLY A 223 29.19 -28.40 26.64
CA GLY A 223 30.61 -28.09 26.43
C GLY A 223 31.26 -28.94 25.36
N ASP A 224 30.87 -30.23 25.22
CA ASP A 224 31.39 -31.09 24.14
C ASP A 224 30.87 -30.61 22.77
N LYS A 225 29.58 -30.35 22.70
CA LYS A 225 28.92 -29.90 21.46
C LYS A 225 29.44 -28.56 21.00
N VAL A 226 29.55 -27.58 21.91
CA VAL A 226 30.09 -26.25 21.61
C VAL A 226 31.58 -26.30 21.20
N ALA A 227 32.42 -27.04 21.93
CA ALA A 227 33.84 -27.18 21.59
C ALA A 227 34.02 -27.76 20.19
N ASN A 228 33.29 -28.83 19.86
CA ASN A 228 33.28 -29.43 18.53
C ASN A 228 32.81 -28.46 17.45
N TYR A 229 31.73 -27.73 17.69
CA TYR A 229 31.18 -26.78 16.73
C TYR A 229 32.18 -25.66 16.38
N PHE A 230 32.85 -25.09 17.40
CA PHE A 230 33.83 -24.01 17.21
C PHE A 230 35.22 -24.54 16.84
N GLY A 231 35.41 -25.85 16.77
CA GLY A 231 36.72 -26.47 16.42
C GLY A 231 37.82 -26.17 17.43
N ILE A 232 37.49 -26.20 18.73
CA ILE A 232 38.42 -25.94 19.84
C ILE A 232 38.41 -27.07 20.85
N SER A 233 39.47 -27.16 21.68
CA SER A 233 39.47 -28.10 22.79
C SER A 233 38.55 -27.66 23.94
N LYS A 234 38.04 -28.60 24.75
CA LYS A 234 37.30 -28.27 25.98
C LYS A 234 38.09 -27.36 26.90
N TYR A 235 39.41 -27.60 27.02
CA TYR A 235 40.27 -26.75 27.83
C TYR A 235 40.24 -25.30 27.31
N THR A 236 40.35 -25.12 26.00
CA THR A 236 40.27 -23.79 25.37
C THR A 236 38.93 -23.16 25.60
N LEU A 237 37.82 -23.92 25.44
CA LEU A 237 36.46 -23.45 25.71
C LEU A 237 36.32 -22.85 27.12
N TYR A 238 36.70 -23.60 28.14
CA TYR A 238 36.61 -23.13 29.54
C TYR A 238 37.54 -21.95 29.83
N SER A 239 38.74 -21.92 29.20
CA SER A 239 39.63 -20.76 29.32
C SER A 239 39.01 -19.48 28.72
N TYR A 240 38.15 -19.59 27.69
CA TYR A 240 37.43 -18.44 27.10
C TYR A 240 36.28 -17.95 27.98
N ILE A 241 35.65 -18.85 28.73
CA ILE A 241 34.63 -18.50 29.72
C ILE A 241 35.23 -17.71 30.88
N ASP A 242 36.45 -18.08 31.32
CA ASP A 242 37.10 -17.50 32.51
C ASP A 242 37.86 -16.21 32.22
N VAL A 243 37.94 -15.74 30.97
CA VAL A 243 38.70 -14.51 30.55
C VAL A 243 38.21 -13.25 31.28
N ASN A 244 36.97 -13.24 31.80
CA ASN A 244 36.35 -12.08 32.47
C ASN A 244 36.10 -12.30 33.97
N LYS A 245 36.67 -13.34 34.60
CA LYS A 245 36.75 -13.49 36.04
C LYS A 245 38.08 -13.03 36.53
#